data_48fc17124d61f7b84064b89ef194bf78
#
_entry.id   48fc17124d61f7b84064b89ef194bf78
#
_cell.length_a   1.000
_cell.length_b   1.000
_cell.length_c   1.000
_cell.angle_alpha   90.00
_cell.angle_beta   90.00
_cell.angle_gamma   90.00
#
_symmetry.space_group_name_H-M   'P 1'
#
loop_
_entity.id
_entity.type
_entity.pdbx_description
1 polymer ?
#
loop_
_entity_poly.entity_id
_entity_poly.type
_entity_poly.pdbx_seq_one_letter_code
_entity_poly.pdbx_strand_id
1 'polypeptide(L)'
;VAYMNKIHSIVRYLGICDGNMQEGSFRCDANVSIKPFSQDELGTRTELKNLNSFKFVEKAIQHEVMRQIEVIEDGGEIVQETRLYDSDLDETRPMRSKEEANDYRYFPDPDLLPVIIDKDFINEIKDSLPELPSIKKERFIESYKLKSTDAEVLTTSKQLADFYEEVKKLTEIDAQIVANWIIGDYTAALNKDDLDI
;
A
#
# COMPACT_ATOMS: atom_id res chain seq x y z
N VAL A 1 2.65 -7.71 -0.96
CA VAL A 1 1.62 -7.02 -1.78
C VAL A 1 0.38 -6.71 -0.94
N ALA A 2 -0.30 -7.70 -0.31
CA ALA A 2 -1.54 -7.47 0.45
C ALA A 2 -1.40 -6.40 1.55
N TYR A 3 -0.30 -6.42 2.30
CA TYR A 3 0.00 -5.40 3.31
C TYR A 3 0.07 -3.99 2.69
N MET A 4 0.80 -3.85 1.59
CA MET A 4 0.94 -2.56 0.90
C MET A 4 -0.39 -2.06 0.35
N ASN A 5 -1.20 -2.93 -0.26
CA ASN A 5 -2.54 -2.60 -0.74
C ASN A 5 -3.41 -2.08 0.41
N LYS A 6 -3.32 -2.69 1.60
CA LYS A 6 -4.08 -2.25 2.77
C LYS A 6 -3.66 -0.86 3.24
N ILE A 7 -2.36 -0.60 3.37
CA ILE A 7 -1.85 0.72 3.74
C ILE A 7 -2.21 1.77 2.68
N HIS A 8 -2.00 1.46 1.41
CA HIS A 8 -2.34 2.34 0.30
C HIS A 8 -3.83 2.74 0.32
N SER A 9 -4.73 1.77 0.51
CA SER A 9 -6.16 2.03 0.64
C SER A 9 -6.47 2.96 1.82
N ILE A 10 -5.85 2.73 2.98
CA ILE A 10 -6.07 3.56 4.18
C ILE A 10 -5.62 4.99 3.94
N VAL A 11 -4.40 5.22 3.43
CA VAL A 11 -3.87 6.59 3.27
C VAL A 11 -4.67 7.40 2.24
N ARG A 12 -5.18 6.74 1.19
CA ARG A 12 -6.09 7.37 0.22
C ARG A 12 -7.46 7.70 0.82
N TYR A 13 -8.04 6.80 1.61
CA TYR A 13 -9.30 7.05 2.30
C TYR A 13 -9.22 8.21 3.29
N LEU A 14 -8.09 8.33 3.98
CA LEU A 14 -7.83 9.42 4.90
C LEU A 14 -7.51 10.76 4.18
N GLY A 15 -7.25 10.71 2.87
CA GLY A 15 -6.87 11.89 2.10
C GLY A 15 -5.50 12.47 2.44
N ILE A 16 -4.61 11.67 3.07
CA ILE A 16 -3.27 12.11 3.49
C ILE A 16 -2.19 11.81 2.45
N CYS A 17 -2.52 11.01 1.43
CA CYS A 17 -1.61 10.62 0.35
C CYS A 17 -2.43 10.22 -0.88
N ASP A 18 -1.97 10.58 -2.07
CA ASP A 18 -2.54 10.17 -3.35
C ASP A 18 -2.20 8.72 -3.73
N GLY A 19 -1.20 8.14 -3.06
CA GLY A 19 -0.75 6.78 -3.27
C GLY A 19 0.11 6.57 -4.51
N ASN A 20 0.60 7.63 -5.16
CA ASN A 20 1.37 7.51 -6.39
C ASN A 20 2.80 7.05 -6.10
N MET A 21 3.11 5.80 -6.47
CA MET A 21 4.44 5.22 -6.30
C MET A 21 5.46 5.76 -7.30
N GLN A 22 5.02 6.19 -8.49
CA GLN A 22 5.93 6.68 -9.54
C GLN A 22 6.44 8.08 -9.18
N GLU A 23 5.60 8.92 -8.59
CA GLU A 23 5.96 10.25 -8.14
C GLU A 23 6.57 10.28 -6.72
N GLY A 24 6.60 9.13 -6.05
CA GLY A 24 7.22 8.98 -4.75
C GLY A 24 6.35 9.37 -3.55
N SER A 25 5.06 9.67 -3.75
CA SER A 25 4.11 9.94 -2.67
C SER A 25 3.87 8.70 -1.80
N PHE A 26 3.96 7.52 -2.39
CA PHE A 26 3.90 6.24 -1.69
C PHE A 26 5.12 5.40 -2.05
N ARG A 27 5.97 5.10 -1.07
CA ARG A 27 7.26 4.45 -1.29
C ARG A 27 7.38 3.17 -0.48
N CYS A 28 8.08 2.20 -1.03
CA CYS A 28 8.40 0.95 -0.37
C CYS A 28 9.87 0.62 -0.63
N ASP A 29 10.62 0.38 0.44
CA ASP A 29 11.92 -0.27 0.39
C ASP A 29 11.76 -1.65 1.05
N ALA A 30 12.27 -2.71 0.43
CA ALA A 30 12.16 -4.06 0.95
C ALA A 30 13.50 -4.54 1.49
N ASN A 31 13.50 -5.09 2.70
CA ASN A 31 14.66 -5.78 3.24
C ASN A 31 14.42 -7.29 3.14
N VAL A 32 15.30 -7.99 2.45
CA VAL A 32 15.19 -9.43 2.18
C VAL A 32 16.36 -10.16 2.83
N SER A 33 16.06 -11.22 3.57
CA SER A 33 17.03 -12.20 4.05
C SER A 33 16.42 -13.59 4.02
N ILE A 34 17.22 -14.60 3.81
CA ILE A 34 16.80 -16.00 3.85
C ILE A 34 17.48 -16.72 5.00
N LYS A 35 16.89 -17.84 5.42
CA LYS A 35 17.47 -18.75 6.38
C LYS A 35 17.08 -20.20 6.05
N PRO A 36 17.89 -21.19 6.36
CA PRO A 36 17.48 -22.58 6.36
C PRO A 36 16.35 -22.82 7.38
N PHE A 37 15.48 -23.77 7.10
CA PHE A 37 14.40 -24.15 8.04
C PHE A 37 14.89 -24.61 9.40
N SER A 38 16.14 -25.11 9.47
CA SER A 38 16.78 -25.60 10.69
C SER A 38 17.37 -24.50 11.58
N GLN A 39 17.34 -23.23 11.16
CA GLN A 39 17.86 -22.10 11.91
C GLN A 39 16.74 -21.17 12.38
N ASP A 40 16.91 -20.63 13.59
CA ASP A 40 15.98 -19.63 14.13
C ASP A 40 16.36 -18.20 13.71
N GLU A 41 17.65 -17.92 13.57
CA GLU A 41 18.15 -16.60 13.21
C GLU A 41 18.05 -16.34 11.71
N LEU A 42 17.68 -15.10 11.36
CA LEU A 42 17.66 -14.62 9.98
C LEU A 42 19.08 -14.45 9.43
N GLY A 43 19.27 -14.70 8.14
CA GLY A 43 20.53 -14.46 7.45
C GLY A 43 20.79 -12.96 7.21
N THR A 44 21.91 -12.67 6.56
CA THR A 44 22.30 -11.32 6.16
C THR A 44 21.24 -10.70 5.24
N ARG A 45 20.81 -9.50 5.56
CA ARG A 45 19.77 -8.78 4.79
C ARG A 45 20.36 -7.98 3.64
N THR A 46 19.60 -7.90 2.57
CA THR A 46 19.81 -6.98 1.44
C THR A 46 18.64 -6.03 1.33
N GLU A 47 18.89 -4.74 1.18
CA GLU A 47 17.88 -3.71 0.96
C GLU A 47 17.60 -3.55 -0.52
N LEU A 48 16.33 -3.63 -0.95
CA LEU A 48 15.90 -3.43 -2.32
C LEU A 48 15.26 -2.06 -2.49
N LYS A 49 15.71 -1.30 -3.48
CA LYS A 49 15.22 0.04 -3.85
C LYS A 49 14.73 0.09 -5.29
N ASN A 50 14.14 1.24 -5.66
CA ASN A 50 13.55 1.48 -6.98
C ASN A 50 12.30 0.63 -7.26
N LEU A 51 11.45 0.46 -6.24
CA LEU A 51 10.26 -0.37 -6.27
C LEU A 51 9.02 0.49 -6.55
N ASN A 52 8.80 0.87 -7.81
CA ASN A 52 7.82 1.89 -8.21
C ASN A 52 6.42 1.32 -8.50
N SER A 53 6.17 0.05 -8.20
CA SER A 53 4.84 -0.57 -8.26
C SER A 53 4.76 -1.80 -7.36
N PHE A 54 3.55 -2.20 -6.98
CA PHE A 54 3.32 -3.41 -6.17
C PHE A 54 3.85 -4.67 -6.87
N LYS A 55 3.72 -4.73 -8.19
CA LYS A 55 4.25 -5.82 -9.00
C LYS A 55 5.78 -5.86 -8.96
N PHE A 56 6.43 -4.71 -9.00
CA PHE A 56 7.90 -4.64 -8.92
C PHE A 56 8.42 -5.01 -7.53
N VAL A 57 7.70 -4.66 -6.47
CA VAL A 57 8.03 -5.14 -5.11
C VAL A 57 8.01 -6.66 -5.04
N GLU A 58 6.97 -7.31 -5.57
CA GLU A 58 6.85 -8.76 -5.58
C GLU A 58 7.97 -9.42 -6.38
N LYS A 59 8.20 -8.96 -7.60
CA LYS A 59 9.23 -9.51 -8.49
C LYS A 59 10.64 -9.32 -7.92
N ALA A 60 10.95 -8.13 -7.42
CA ALA A 60 12.25 -7.84 -6.83
C ALA A 60 12.54 -8.73 -5.62
N ILE A 61 11.55 -8.95 -4.75
CA ILE A 61 11.70 -9.86 -3.61
C ILE A 61 11.92 -11.30 -4.09
N GLN A 62 11.15 -11.77 -5.07
CA GLN A 62 11.31 -13.11 -5.63
C GLN A 62 12.70 -13.31 -6.25
N HIS A 63 13.13 -12.35 -7.08
CA HIS A 63 14.47 -12.39 -7.67
C HIS A 63 15.56 -12.43 -6.60
N GLU A 64 15.47 -11.56 -5.59
CA GLU A 64 16.48 -11.48 -4.52
C GLU A 64 16.52 -12.74 -3.66
N VAL A 65 15.37 -13.34 -3.36
CA VAL A 65 15.31 -14.64 -2.66
C VAL A 65 16.04 -15.72 -3.44
N MET A 66 15.78 -15.82 -4.75
CA MET A 66 16.45 -16.81 -5.61
C MET A 66 17.96 -16.56 -5.69
N ARG A 67 18.37 -15.31 -5.89
CA ARG A 67 19.79 -14.93 -5.91
C ARG A 67 20.50 -15.32 -4.61
N GLN A 68 19.89 -15.05 -3.45
CA GLN A 68 20.48 -15.39 -2.16
C GLN A 68 20.60 -16.90 -1.97
N ILE A 69 19.61 -17.67 -2.43
CA ILE A 69 19.67 -19.14 -2.41
C ILE A 69 20.85 -19.64 -3.25
N GLU A 70 20.95 -19.18 -4.50
CA GLU A 70 22.02 -19.56 -5.43
C GLU A 70 23.43 -19.25 -4.85
N VAL A 71 23.62 -18.04 -4.32
CA VAL A 71 24.89 -17.64 -3.70
C VAL A 71 25.28 -18.57 -2.55
N ILE A 72 24.33 -18.93 -1.67
CA ILE A 72 24.61 -19.79 -0.53
C ILE A 72 24.84 -21.24 -0.97
N GLU A 73 24.08 -21.75 -1.92
CA GLU A 73 24.25 -23.11 -2.45
C GLU A 73 25.59 -23.29 -3.18
N ASP A 74 26.08 -22.23 -3.84
CA ASP A 74 27.42 -22.17 -4.45
C ASP A 74 28.56 -21.98 -3.42
N GLY A 75 28.25 -21.92 -2.13
CA GLY A 75 29.22 -21.77 -1.05
C GLY A 75 29.72 -20.34 -0.84
N GLY A 76 29.03 -19.34 -1.40
CA GLY A 76 29.28 -17.93 -1.19
C GLY A 76 28.61 -17.38 0.08
N GLU A 77 28.82 -16.10 0.33
CA GLU A 77 28.23 -15.38 1.46
C GLU A 77 27.40 -14.19 0.96
N ILE A 78 26.28 -13.93 1.64
CA ILE A 78 25.46 -12.73 1.36
C ILE A 78 26.09 -11.54 2.06
N VAL A 79 26.37 -10.50 1.28
CA VAL A 79 26.87 -9.22 1.78
C VAL A 79 25.70 -8.29 2.08
N GLN A 80 25.76 -7.59 3.21
CA GLN A 80 24.78 -6.54 3.52
C GLN A 80 25.00 -5.33 2.58
N GLU A 81 24.09 -5.18 1.64
CA GLU A 81 24.18 -4.13 0.61
C GLU A 81 22.80 -3.61 0.25
N THR A 82 22.78 -2.45 -0.41
CA THR A 82 21.59 -1.94 -1.10
C THR A 82 21.68 -2.30 -2.57
N ARG A 83 20.58 -2.82 -3.12
CA ARG A 83 20.45 -3.20 -4.53
C ARG A 83 19.29 -2.45 -5.17
N LEU A 84 19.48 -2.02 -6.42
CA LEU A 84 18.42 -1.44 -7.24
C LEU A 84 17.75 -2.53 -8.07
N TYR A 85 16.41 -2.52 -8.07
CA TYR A 85 15.66 -3.35 -9.00
C TYR A 85 15.58 -2.68 -10.38
N ASP A 86 15.92 -3.45 -11.41
CA ASP A 86 15.81 -3.08 -12.81
C ASP A 86 14.57 -3.79 -13.40
N SER A 87 13.53 -3.02 -13.70
CA SER A 87 12.25 -3.57 -14.20
C SER A 87 12.33 -4.09 -15.64
N ASP A 88 13.29 -3.64 -16.42
CA ASP A 88 13.44 -4.03 -17.84
C ASP A 88 14.15 -5.38 -17.96
N LEU A 89 15.11 -5.63 -17.07
CA LEU A 89 15.86 -6.87 -17.03
C LEU A 89 15.32 -7.86 -15.99
N ASP A 90 14.37 -7.43 -15.15
CA ASP A 90 13.81 -8.22 -14.05
C ASP A 90 14.89 -8.76 -13.09
N GLU A 91 15.89 -7.95 -12.77
CA GLU A 91 17.02 -8.30 -11.91
C GLU A 91 17.35 -7.23 -10.88
N THR A 92 18.13 -7.58 -9.86
CA THR A 92 18.69 -6.62 -8.91
C THR A 92 20.17 -6.38 -9.14
N ARG A 93 20.60 -5.11 -9.04
CA ARG A 93 22.02 -4.73 -9.19
C ARG A 93 22.53 -4.05 -7.92
N PRO A 94 23.77 -4.31 -7.47
CA PRO A 94 24.33 -3.63 -6.32
C PRO A 94 24.43 -2.12 -6.58
N MET A 95 24.00 -1.34 -5.58
CA MET A 95 24.34 0.08 -5.56
C MET A 95 25.77 0.26 -5.10
N ARG A 96 26.43 1.31 -5.62
CA ARG A 96 27.73 1.74 -5.10
C ARG A 96 27.57 2.03 -3.60
N SER A 97 28.28 1.30 -2.74
CA SER A 97 28.26 1.51 -1.30
C SER A 97 28.65 2.97 -1.00
N LYS A 98 27.73 3.72 -0.40
CA LYS A 98 28.12 4.92 0.33
C LYS A 98 28.63 4.42 1.69
N GLU A 99 29.91 4.60 1.91
CA GLU A 99 30.53 4.36 3.23
C GLU A 99 29.68 5.06 4.28
N GLU A 100 29.31 4.33 5.33
CA GLU A 100 28.70 4.75 6.59
C GLU A 100 27.96 6.10 6.56
N ALA A 101 26.75 6.11 6.06
CA ALA A 101 25.88 7.24 6.29
C ALA A 101 25.46 7.21 7.77
N ASN A 102 26.09 8.01 8.59
CA ASN A 102 25.64 8.28 9.95
C ASN A 102 24.14 8.63 9.90
N ASP A 103 23.37 8.03 10.80
CA ASP A 103 21.92 8.24 10.85
C ASP A 103 21.60 9.64 11.40
N TYR A 104 21.61 10.64 10.49
CA TYR A 104 21.37 12.06 10.80
C TYR A 104 19.88 12.40 11.00
N ARG A 105 18.97 11.44 10.83
CA ARG A 105 17.51 11.68 10.85
C ARG A 105 16.94 12.00 12.22
N TYR A 106 17.70 11.82 13.27
CA TYR A 106 17.27 12.06 14.66
C TYR A 106 17.74 13.38 15.26
N PHE A 107 18.38 14.23 14.47
CA PHE A 107 18.71 15.58 14.90
C PHE A 107 17.49 16.49 14.77
N PRO A 108 17.08 17.20 15.83
CA PRO A 108 16.08 18.24 15.72
C PRO A 108 16.56 19.30 14.72
N ASP A 109 15.69 19.66 13.78
CA ASP A 109 15.95 20.78 12.88
C ASP A 109 15.90 22.08 13.69
N PRO A 110 16.96 22.91 13.69
CA PRO A 110 17.01 24.11 14.50
C PRO A 110 16.00 25.20 14.06
N ASP A 111 15.52 25.11 12.82
CA ASP A 111 14.56 26.06 12.26
C ASP A 111 13.10 25.67 12.52
N LEU A 112 12.85 24.46 13.03
CA LEU A 112 11.52 23.97 13.35
C LEU A 112 11.21 24.12 14.85
N LEU A 113 10.08 24.75 15.13
CA LEU A 113 9.56 24.81 16.49
C LEU A 113 8.99 23.44 16.92
N PRO A 114 9.08 23.10 18.23
CA PRO A 114 8.45 21.89 18.74
C PRO A 114 6.94 21.88 18.44
N VAL A 115 6.45 20.77 17.88
CA VAL A 115 5.01 20.56 17.67
C VAL A 115 4.43 19.93 18.94
N ILE A 116 3.47 20.61 19.56
CA ILE A 116 2.78 20.14 20.76
C ILE A 116 1.43 19.57 20.30
N ILE A 117 1.24 18.26 20.50
CA ILE A 117 0.00 17.55 20.20
C ILE A 117 -0.63 17.17 21.56
N ASP A 118 -1.68 17.88 21.94
CA ASP A 118 -2.42 17.60 23.17
C ASP A 118 -3.52 16.54 22.96
N LYS A 119 -4.18 16.17 24.06
CA LYS A 119 -5.23 15.16 24.00
C LYS A 119 -6.48 15.64 23.28
N ASP A 120 -6.77 16.91 23.34
CA ASP A 120 -7.97 17.48 22.73
C ASP A 120 -7.83 17.47 21.21
N PHE A 121 -6.68 17.86 20.69
CA PHE A 121 -6.35 17.73 19.28
C PHE A 121 -6.44 16.27 18.79
N ILE A 122 -5.90 15.32 19.56
CA ILE A 122 -6.01 13.89 19.21
C ILE A 122 -7.47 13.43 19.16
N ASN A 123 -8.30 13.87 20.11
CA ASN A 123 -9.71 13.50 20.13
C ASN A 123 -10.48 14.12 18.97
N GLU A 124 -10.23 15.39 18.67
CA GLU A 124 -10.80 16.08 17.49
C GLU A 124 -10.50 15.32 16.19
N ILE A 125 -9.25 14.92 16.00
CA ILE A 125 -8.85 14.13 14.81
C ILE A 125 -9.54 12.76 14.81
N LYS A 126 -9.63 12.07 15.95
CA LYS A 126 -10.33 10.78 16.03
C LYS A 126 -11.80 10.88 15.64
N ASP A 127 -12.47 11.94 16.09
CA ASP A 127 -13.88 12.17 15.81
C ASP A 127 -14.12 12.56 14.35
N SER A 128 -13.11 13.15 13.70
CA SER A 128 -13.15 13.53 12.28
C SER A 128 -12.75 12.42 11.30
N LEU A 129 -12.20 11.29 11.79
CA LEU A 129 -11.75 10.22 10.92
C LEU A 129 -12.91 9.62 10.13
N PRO A 130 -12.77 9.44 8.81
CA PRO A 130 -13.76 8.73 8.02
C PRO A 130 -13.79 7.24 8.38
N GLU A 131 -14.92 6.61 8.15
CA GLU A 131 -15.03 5.16 8.27
C GLU A 131 -14.05 4.47 7.33
N LEU A 132 -13.19 3.59 7.87
CA LEU A 132 -12.17 2.91 7.07
C LEU A 132 -12.78 1.88 6.10
N PRO A 133 -12.11 1.58 4.97
CA PRO A 133 -12.64 0.71 3.92
C PRO A 133 -13.13 -0.65 4.41
N SER A 134 -12.40 -1.28 5.34
CA SER A 134 -12.78 -2.60 5.87
C SER A 134 -14.06 -2.55 6.72
N ILE A 135 -14.20 -1.52 7.54
CA ILE A 135 -15.39 -1.33 8.38
C ILE A 135 -16.60 -0.98 7.49
N LYS A 136 -16.40 -0.09 6.51
CA LYS A 136 -17.44 0.27 5.55
C LYS A 136 -17.89 -0.94 4.72
N LYS A 137 -16.97 -1.79 4.29
CA LYS A 137 -17.28 -3.07 3.62
C LYS A 137 -18.16 -3.97 4.47
N GLU A 138 -17.79 -4.20 5.73
CA GLU A 138 -18.57 -5.01 6.67
C GLU A 138 -19.96 -4.42 6.87
N ARG A 139 -20.05 -3.12 7.05
CA ARG A 139 -21.34 -2.42 7.18
C ARG A 139 -22.19 -2.55 5.90
N PHE A 140 -21.61 -2.48 4.72
CA PHE A 140 -22.34 -2.68 3.46
C PHE A 140 -22.91 -4.09 3.35
N ILE A 141 -22.16 -5.10 3.76
CA ILE A 141 -22.63 -6.49 3.81
C ILE A 141 -23.75 -6.64 4.83
N GLU A 142 -23.60 -6.09 6.04
CA GLU A 142 -24.55 -6.26 7.12
C GLU A 142 -25.83 -5.44 6.94
N SER A 143 -25.68 -4.15 6.58
CA SER A 143 -26.80 -3.20 6.52
C SER A 143 -27.55 -3.28 5.19
N TYR A 144 -26.84 -3.39 4.09
CA TYR A 144 -27.43 -3.41 2.74
C TYR A 144 -27.55 -4.82 2.16
N LYS A 145 -27.08 -5.86 2.88
CA LYS A 145 -27.09 -7.27 2.44
C LYS A 145 -26.37 -7.49 1.11
N LEU A 146 -25.37 -6.69 0.81
CA LEU A 146 -24.58 -6.84 -0.40
C LEU A 146 -23.73 -8.12 -0.35
N LYS A 147 -23.42 -8.66 -1.54
CA LYS A 147 -22.40 -9.68 -1.67
C LYS A 147 -21.03 -9.13 -1.28
N SER A 148 -20.20 -9.96 -0.64
CA SER A 148 -18.87 -9.54 -0.19
C SER A 148 -17.98 -8.99 -1.31
N THR A 149 -18.08 -9.58 -2.51
CA THR A 149 -17.35 -9.11 -3.70
C THR A 149 -17.76 -7.71 -4.13
N ASP A 150 -19.05 -7.43 -4.11
CA ASP A 150 -19.59 -6.15 -4.57
C ASP A 150 -19.33 -5.04 -3.54
N ALA A 151 -19.48 -5.38 -2.24
CA ALA A 151 -19.09 -4.48 -1.15
C ALA A 151 -17.58 -4.15 -1.20
N GLU A 152 -16.73 -5.12 -1.56
CA GLU A 152 -15.30 -4.89 -1.73
C GLU A 152 -15.01 -3.91 -2.87
N VAL A 153 -15.63 -4.09 -4.03
CA VAL A 153 -15.48 -3.19 -5.17
C VAL A 153 -15.96 -1.78 -4.82
N LEU A 154 -17.16 -1.63 -4.24
CA LEU A 154 -17.71 -0.34 -3.86
C LEU A 154 -16.83 0.40 -2.84
N THR A 155 -16.08 -0.31 -2.01
CA THR A 155 -15.21 0.28 -0.99
C THR A 155 -13.74 0.39 -1.41
N THR A 156 -13.43 0.25 -2.70
CA THR A 156 -12.06 0.46 -3.21
C THR A 156 -11.64 1.93 -3.13
N SER A 157 -12.58 2.86 -3.33
CA SER A 157 -12.35 4.28 -3.13
C SER A 157 -13.44 4.89 -2.24
N LYS A 158 -13.09 5.98 -1.55
CA LYS A 158 -14.04 6.71 -0.71
C LYS A 158 -15.16 7.30 -1.56
N GLN A 159 -14.83 7.88 -2.71
CA GLN A 159 -15.76 8.51 -3.63
C GLN A 159 -16.82 7.52 -4.12
N LEU A 160 -16.41 6.34 -4.56
CA LEU A 160 -17.33 5.31 -5.03
C LEU A 160 -18.28 4.83 -3.93
N ALA A 161 -17.75 4.64 -2.73
CA ALA A 161 -18.53 4.21 -1.58
C ALA A 161 -19.57 5.28 -1.16
N ASP A 162 -19.16 6.53 -1.10
CA ASP A 162 -20.03 7.65 -0.73
C ASP A 162 -21.09 7.86 -1.80
N PHE A 163 -20.73 7.78 -3.10
CA PHE A 163 -21.68 7.85 -4.21
C PHE A 163 -22.74 6.73 -4.13
N TYR A 164 -22.34 5.50 -3.88
CA TYR A 164 -23.28 4.40 -3.67
C TYR A 164 -24.27 4.70 -2.54
N GLU A 165 -23.81 5.20 -1.41
CA GLU A 165 -24.66 5.53 -0.26
C GLU A 165 -25.63 6.68 -0.57
N GLU A 166 -25.16 7.69 -1.30
CA GLU A 166 -26.01 8.81 -1.72
C GLU A 166 -27.13 8.33 -2.67
N VAL A 167 -26.78 7.55 -3.69
CA VAL A 167 -27.77 6.96 -4.59
C VAL A 167 -28.77 6.10 -3.82
N LYS A 168 -28.28 5.25 -2.90
CA LYS A 168 -29.16 4.38 -2.11
C LYS A 168 -30.11 5.15 -1.20
N LYS A 169 -29.71 6.30 -0.66
CA LYS A 169 -30.59 7.20 0.11
C LYS A 169 -31.72 7.82 -0.72
N LEU A 170 -31.51 8.01 -2.02
CA LEU A 170 -32.45 8.65 -2.94
C LEU A 170 -33.47 7.67 -3.54
N THR A 171 -33.33 6.37 -3.33
CA THR A 171 -34.19 5.36 -3.96
C THR A 171 -34.56 4.23 -3.02
N GLU A 172 -35.77 3.68 -3.23
CA GLU A 172 -36.25 2.46 -2.57
C GLU A 172 -35.85 1.18 -3.33
N ILE A 173 -35.13 1.29 -4.44
CA ILE A 173 -34.64 0.14 -5.20
C ILE A 173 -33.75 -0.74 -4.32
N ASP A 174 -33.81 -2.04 -4.56
CA ASP A 174 -32.97 -3.03 -3.86
C ASP A 174 -31.48 -2.64 -3.92
N ALA A 175 -30.82 -2.74 -2.78
CA ALA A 175 -29.44 -2.29 -2.60
C ALA A 175 -28.45 -3.04 -3.52
N GLN A 176 -28.68 -4.33 -3.79
CA GLN A 176 -27.85 -5.11 -4.69
C GLN A 176 -28.04 -4.69 -6.15
N ILE A 177 -29.24 -4.28 -6.55
CA ILE A 177 -29.49 -3.74 -7.90
C ILE A 177 -28.74 -2.41 -8.09
N VAL A 178 -28.82 -1.51 -7.12
CA VAL A 178 -28.06 -0.24 -7.15
C VAL A 178 -26.56 -0.50 -7.25
N ALA A 179 -26.05 -1.45 -6.44
CA ALA A 179 -24.64 -1.83 -6.49
C ALA A 179 -24.23 -2.34 -7.88
N ASN A 180 -25.03 -3.23 -8.48
CA ASN A 180 -24.74 -3.79 -9.79
C ASN A 180 -24.66 -2.70 -10.88
N TRP A 181 -25.58 -1.73 -10.87
CA TRP A 181 -25.57 -0.62 -11.81
C TRP A 181 -24.34 0.28 -11.65
N ILE A 182 -23.96 0.58 -10.42
CA ILE A 182 -22.81 1.44 -10.14
C ILE A 182 -21.51 0.73 -10.53
N ILE A 183 -21.33 -0.54 -10.11
CA ILE A 183 -20.13 -1.33 -10.39
C ILE A 183 -20.00 -1.64 -11.90
N GLY A 184 -21.12 -1.91 -12.56
CA GLY A 184 -21.16 -2.26 -13.98
C GLY A 184 -21.22 -1.04 -14.88
N ASP A 185 -22.43 -0.60 -15.19
CA ASP A 185 -22.68 0.37 -16.25
C ASP A 185 -22.12 1.76 -15.97
N TYR A 186 -22.28 2.26 -14.74
CA TYR A 186 -21.78 3.59 -14.38
C TYR A 186 -20.24 3.65 -14.39
N THR A 187 -19.58 2.71 -13.74
CA THR A 187 -18.10 2.65 -13.74
C THR A 187 -17.54 2.42 -15.15
N ALA A 188 -18.22 1.59 -15.97
CA ALA A 188 -17.82 1.41 -17.35
C ALA A 188 -17.95 2.69 -18.19
N ALA A 189 -18.99 3.50 -17.95
CA ALA A 189 -19.16 4.79 -18.62
C ALA A 189 -18.05 5.78 -18.22
N LEU A 190 -17.73 5.88 -16.93
CA LEU A 190 -16.64 6.73 -16.45
C LEU A 190 -15.30 6.34 -17.07
N ASN A 191 -14.97 5.05 -17.06
CA ASN A 191 -13.72 4.54 -17.63
C ASN A 191 -13.60 4.81 -19.14
N LYS A 192 -14.74 4.79 -19.87
CA LYS A 192 -14.76 5.08 -21.31
C LYS A 192 -14.43 6.53 -21.61
N ASP A 193 -14.85 7.42 -20.75
CA ASP A 193 -14.70 8.88 -20.93
C ASP A 193 -13.49 9.44 -20.14
N ASP A 194 -12.69 8.55 -19.52
CA ASP A 194 -11.52 8.87 -18.68
C ASP A 194 -11.88 9.84 -17.54
N LEU A 195 -13.01 9.59 -16.89
CA LEU A 195 -13.54 10.39 -15.80
C LEU A 195 -13.43 9.64 -14.47
N ASP A 196 -13.12 10.39 -13.42
CA ASP A 196 -13.24 9.95 -12.02
C ASP A 196 -14.62 10.28 -11.44
N ILE A 197 -14.97 9.63 -10.30
CA ILE A 197 -16.20 9.92 -9.53
C ILE A 197 -16.01 11.18 -8.69
#